data_3901062ba66b064b2e9ef7c4216ac926
#
_entry.id   3901062ba66b064b2e9ef7c4216ac926
#
_cell.length_a   1.000
_cell.length_b   1.000
_cell.length_c   1.000
_cell.angle_alpha   90.00
_cell.angle_beta   90.00
_cell.angle_gamma   90.00
#
_symmetry.space_group_name_H-M   'P 1'
#
loop_
_entity.id
_entity.type
_entity.pdbx_description
1 polymer ?
#
loop_
_entity_poly.entity_id
_entity_poly.type
_entity_poly.pdbx_seq_one_letter_code
_entity_poly.pdbx_strand_id
1 'polypeptide(L)'
;DRAQPEFTRTVWDYLDSAVSSQRIARGQDKLLQFKPAIDAAAARYGVPAELLVAIWGMESNFGTYTGDIPTIDALATLGFEGRREDWARSQLLAALKILQNGDIARAQMVGSWAGAMGQTQFLPSNFLAYAVDADGDGRRDIWGSVPDVMASTANFLARSGWQAGQPWGAEVRLPQGFDYAQADADVRKPAFAWAAQGLQSMDGAPLPALSEGFVLLPAGARGPAFLVGPNFRAILRYNNATSYALGVGLLAQRLAGGPAVQTPWPRDEQALSRSQIQALQTALNARGFNTGTPDGINGPATRNGVRQYQQSLGLPADGYPTVELLQGLQ
;
A
#
# COMPACT_ATOMS: atom_id res chain seq x y z
N ASP A 1 -2.62 -5.76 -19.84
CA ASP A 1 -2.15 -6.74 -18.85
C ASP A 1 -0.81 -7.39 -19.22
N ARG A 2 -0.51 -7.57 -20.50
CA ARG A 2 0.75 -8.19 -20.96
C ARG A 2 1.93 -7.22 -21.00
N ALA A 3 1.68 -5.93 -21.22
CA ALA A 3 2.70 -4.89 -21.23
C ALA A 3 2.95 -4.36 -19.82
N GLN A 4 4.22 -4.33 -19.41
CA GLN A 4 4.63 -3.78 -18.12
C GLN A 4 5.42 -2.49 -18.36
N PRO A 5 5.24 -1.45 -17.53
CA PRO A 5 5.96 -0.21 -17.72
C PRO A 5 7.47 -0.38 -17.49
N GLU A 6 8.27 0.28 -18.31
CA GLU A 6 9.73 0.32 -18.15
C GLU A 6 10.14 1.17 -16.95
N PHE A 7 9.45 2.30 -16.75
CA PHE A 7 9.77 3.23 -15.68
C PHE A 7 8.71 3.17 -14.60
N THR A 8 9.15 3.21 -13.35
CA THR A 8 8.31 3.33 -12.17
C THR A 8 8.53 4.68 -11.52
N ARG A 9 7.51 5.17 -10.80
CA ARG A 9 7.64 6.41 -10.02
C ARG A 9 8.49 6.15 -8.78
N THR A 10 9.25 7.17 -8.36
CA THR A 10 9.87 7.15 -7.04
C THR A 10 8.78 7.17 -5.97
N VAL A 11 9.10 6.67 -4.76
CA VAL A 11 8.14 6.68 -3.66
C VAL A 11 7.71 8.10 -3.30
N TRP A 12 8.63 9.07 -3.34
CA TRP A 12 8.30 10.46 -3.02
C TRP A 12 7.43 11.13 -4.09
N ASP A 13 7.63 10.85 -5.38
CA ASP A 13 6.74 11.32 -6.43
C ASP A 13 5.33 10.74 -6.27
N TYR A 14 5.24 9.45 -5.95
CA TYR A 14 3.98 8.79 -5.67
C TYR A 14 3.27 9.46 -4.47
N LEU A 15 3.99 9.68 -3.36
CA LEU A 15 3.43 10.28 -2.15
C LEU A 15 3.04 11.74 -2.34
N ASP A 16 3.79 12.50 -3.15
CA ASP A 16 3.44 13.89 -3.47
C ASP A 16 2.04 13.99 -4.11
N SER A 17 1.69 13.02 -4.96
CA SER A 17 0.35 12.93 -5.55
C SER A 17 -0.68 12.35 -4.58
N ALA A 18 -0.33 11.24 -3.93
CA ALA A 18 -1.25 10.50 -3.07
C ALA A 18 -1.64 11.31 -1.84
N VAL A 19 -0.72 12.05 -1.25
CA VAL A 19 -0.90 12.83 -0.02
C VAL A 19 -0.77 14.33 -0.34
N SER A 20 -1.45 14.76 -1.41
CA SER A 20 -1.46 16.16 -1.82
C SER A 20 -2.30 17.00 -0.86
N SER A 21 -1.99 18.31 -0.79
CA SER A 21 -2.80 19.25 0.01
C SER A 21 -4.26 19.26 -0.43
N GLN A 22 -4.51 19.10 -1.72
CA GLN A 22 -5.87 19.03 -2.28
C GLN A 22 -6.61 17.78 -1.81
N ARG A 23 -5.96 16.61 -1.82
CA ARG A 23 -6.55 15.37 -1.32
C ARG A 23 -6.82 15.42 0.18
N ILE A 24 -5.90 15.99 0.96
CA ILE A 24 -6.09 16.20 2.40
C ILE A 24 -7.32 17.08 2.64
N ALA A 25 -7.43 18.21 1.98
CA ALA A 25 -8.57 19.12 2.15
C ALA A 25 -9.89 18.44 1.78
N ARG A 26 -9.95 17.73 0.67
CA ARG A 26 -11.14 16.97 0.25
C ARG A 26 -11.51 15.88 1.25
N GLY A 27 -10.52 15.16 1.77
CA GLY A 27 -10.75 14.12 2.77
C GLY A 27 -11.29 14.68 4.07
N GLN A 28 -10.79 15.83 4.51
CA GLN A 28 -11.32 16.54 5.68
C GLN A 28 -12.77 16.96 5.48
N ASP A 29 -13.11 17.46 4.29
CA ASP A 29 -14.49 17.77 3.94
C ASP A 29 -15.39 16.54 3.98
N LYS A 30 -14.92 15.40 3.49
CA LYS A 30 -15.67 14.14 3.50
C LYS A 30 -15.88 13.61 4.91
N LEU A 31 -14.89 13.75 5.79
CA LEU A 31 -15.03 13.39 7.21
C LEU A 31 -16.19 14.15 7.88
N LEU A 32 -16.38 15.40 7.52
CA LEU A 32 -17.50 16.22 8.02
C LEU A 32 -18.81 15.87 7.32
N GLN A 33 -18.79 15.77 5.99
CA GLN A 33 -19.99 15.56 5.17
C GLN A 33 -20.68 14.23 5.48
N PHE A 34 -19.90 13.16 5.67
CA PHE A 34 -20.42 11.81 5.89
C PHE A 34 -20.11 11.28 7.29
N LYS A 35 -19.96 12.19 8.26
CA LYS A 35 -19.57 11.84 9.62
C LYS A 35 -20.35 10.68 10.22
N PRO A 36 -21.71 10.65 10.16
CA PRO A 36 -22.45 9.54 10.77
C PRO A 36 -22.09 8.18 10.18
N ALA A 37 -21.99 8.06 8.87
CA ALA A 37 -21.66 6.81 8.18
C ALA A 37 -20.23 6.36 8.47
N ILE A 38 -19.28 7.29 8.43
CA ILE A 38 -17.87 7.01 8.68
C ILE A 38 -17.67 6.60 10.14
N ASP A 39 -18.21 7.34 11.07
CA ASP A 39 -18.08 7.07 12.51
C ASP A 39 -18.73 5.74 12.90
N ALA A 40 -19.89 5.41 12.30
CA ALA A 40 -20.57 4.14 12.54
C ALA A 40 -19.68 2.94 12.10
N ALA A 41 -19.07 3.02 10.92
CA ALA A 41 -18.15 1.98 10.44
C ALA A 41 -16.90 1.89 11.30
N ALA A 42 -16.30 3.03 11.65
CA ALA A 42 -15.13 3.11 12.51
C ALA A 42 -15.39 2.44 13.88
N ALA A 43 -16.51 2.76 14.51
CA ALA A 43 -16.87 2.20 15.80
C ALA A 43 -17.16 0.71 15.73
N ARG A 44 -17.87 0.26 14.69
CA ARG A 44 -18.26 -1.15 14.53
C ARG A 44 -17.05 -2.07 14.32
N TYR A 45 -16.07 -1.64 13.55
CA TYR A 45 -14.96 -2.49 13.11
C TYR A 45 -13.63 -2.16 13.79
N GLY A 46 -13.57 -1.12 14.61
CA GLY A 46 -12.36 -0.73 15.33
C GLY A 46 -11.27 -0.13 14.43
N VAL A 47 -11.65 0.49 13.32
CA VAL A 47 -10.73 1.14 12.36
C VAL A 47 -10.93 2.66 12.44
N PRO A 48 -9.87 3.46 12.52
CA PRO A 48 -10.01 4.92 12.58
C PRO A 48 -10.76 5.50 11.36
N ALA A 49 -11.61 6.49 11.61
CA ALA A 49 -12.38 7.17 10.57
C ALA A 49 -11.48 7.73 9.46
N GLU A 50 -10.35 8.35 9.84
CA GLU A 50 -9.39 8.95 8.91
C GLU A 50 -8.77 7.89 7.99
N LEU A 51 -8.56 6.67 8.48
CA LEU A 51 -8.01 5.60 7.67
C LEU A 51 -8.99 5.11 6.62
N LEU A 52 -10.27 5.01 6.97
CA LEU A 52 -11.34 4.65 6.02
C LEU A 52 -11.45 5.69 4.91
N VAL A 53 -11.40 6.97 5.25
CA VAL A 53 -11.45 8.07 4.28
C VAL A 53 -10.17 8.10 3.44
N ALA A 54 -9.01 7.80 4.02
CA ALA A 54 -7.75 7.71 3.29
C ALA A 54 -7.81 6.64 2.19
N ILE A 55 -8.29 5.44 2.50
CA ILE A 55 -8.46 4.39 1.50
C ILE A 55 -9.46 4.82 0.42
N TRP A 56 -10.58 5.40 0.82
CA TRP A 56 -11.58 5.91 -0.11
C TRP A 56 -10.99 6.95 -1.09
N GLY A 57 -10.16 7.86 -0.57
CA GLY A 57 -9.44 8.83 -1.40
C GLY A 57 -8.44 8.18 -2.35
N MET A 58 -7.67 7.22 -1.85
CA MET A 58 -6.66 6.51 -2.64
C MET A 58 -7.28 5.64 -3.74
N GLU A 59 -8.39 4.96 -3.43
CA GLU A 59 -8.99 4.01 -4.36
C GLU A 59 -9.81 4.66 -5.46
N SER A 60 -10.62 5.67 -5.12
CA SER A 60 -11.58 6.22 -6.06
C SER A 60 -11.70 7.74 -6.01
N ASN A 61 -10.72 8.43 -5.42
CA ASN A 61 -10.77 9.87 -5.19
C ASN A 61 -12.12 10.28 -4.57
N PHE A 62 -12.49 9.60 -3.48
CA PHE A 62 -13.74 9.79 -2.74
C PHE A 62 -14.98 9.52 -3.59
N GLY A 63 -14.93 8.46 -4.39
CA GLY A 63 -16.03 8.03 -5.23
C GLY A 63 -16.20 8.78 -6.54
N THR A 64 -15.31 9.71 -6.87
CA THR A 64 -15.40 10.49 -8.12
C THR A 64 -14.76 9.79 -9.32
N TYR A 65 -13.89 8.82 -9.07
CA TYR A 65 -13.20 8.08 -10.12
C TYR A 65 -13.18 6.58 -9.80
N THR A 66 -14.21 5.86 -10.29
CA THR A 66 -14.40 4.43 -10.02
C THR A 66 -14.08 3.55 -11.21
N GLY A 67 -13.84 4.15 -12.38
CA GLY A 67 -13.82 3.44 -13.65
C GLY A 67 -15.23 3.32 -14.24
N ASP A 68 -15.31 3.14 -15.55
CA ASP A 68 -16.55 3.06 -16.30
C ASP A 68 -16.64 1.79 -17.18
N ILE A 69 -15.68 0.87 -17.01
CA ILE A 69 -15.64 -0.37 -17.79
C ILE A 69 -16.58 -1.39 -17.15
N PRO A 70 -17.50 -1.99 -17.93
CA PRO A 70 -18.33 -3.08 -17.41
C PRO A 70 -17.46 -4.21 -16.87
N THR A 71 -17.67 -4.58 -15.63
CA THR A 71 -16.85 -5.58 -14.92
C THR A 71 -16.89 -6.93 -15.61
N ILE A 72 -18.06 -7.33 -16.09
CA ILE A 72 -18.22 -8.61 -16.83
C ILE A 72 -17.34 -8.59 -18.09
N ASP A 73 -17.39 -7.53 -18.87
CA ASP A 73 -16.60 -7.39 -20.11
C ASP A 73 -15.08 -7.38 -19.82
N ALA A 74 -14.67 -6.65 -18.78
CA ALA A 74 -13.27 -6.60 -18.37
C ALA A 74 -12.72 -7.99 -18.02
N LEU A 75 -13.45 -8.72 -17.19
CA LEU A 75 -13.03 -10.05 -16.72
C LEU A 75 -13.13 -11.11 -17.81
N ALA A 76 -14.15 -11.05 -18.66
CA ALA A 76 -14.26 -11.95 -19.82
C ALA A 76 -13.07 -11.77 -20.77
N THR A 77 -12.69 -10.53 -21.05
CA THR A 77 -11.52 -10.22 -21.89
C THR A 77 -10.22 -10.76 -21.29
N LEU A 78 -9.99 -10.54 -20.00
CA LEU A 78 -8.81 -11.04 -19.30
C LEU A 78 -8.79 -12.58 -19.21
N GLY A 79 -9.96 -13.19 -19.08
CA GLY A 79 -10.12 -14.65 -19.07
C GLY A 79 -9.88 -15.29 -20.43
N PHE A 80 -10.03 -14.54 -21.52
CA PHE A 80 -9.82 -15.02 -22.88
C PHE A 80 -8.39 -14.83 -23.37
N GLU A 81 -7.80 -13.64 -23.13
CA GLU A 81 -6.50 -13.25 -23.69
C GLU A 81 -5.45 -12.85 -22.66
N GLY A 82 -5.83 -12.70 -21.41
CA GLY A 82 -4.98 -12.12 -20.38
C GLY A 82 -3.85 -13.02 -19.92
N ARG A 83 -2.91 -12.44 -19.22
CA ARG A 83 -1.80 -13.14 -18.57
C ARG A 83 -2.28 -14.03 -17.41
N ARG A 84 -3.42 -13.70 -16.81
CA ARG A 84 -3.99 -14.35 -15.62
C ARG A 84 -5.37 -14.94 -15.93
N GLU A 85 -5.45 -15.81 -16.91
CA GLU A 85 -6.73 -16.34 -17.40
C GLU A 85 -7.54 -17.04 -16.31
N ASP A 86 -6.95 -17.94 -15.53
CA ASP A 86 -7.64 -18.69 -14.49
C ASP A 86 -8.13 -17.76 -13.37
N TRP A 87 -7.32 -16.80 -12.96
CA TRP A 87 -7.72 -15.79 -12.00
C TRP A 87 -8.91 -14.96 -12.51
N ALA A 88 -8.85 -14.51 -13.76
CA ALA A 88 -9.92 -13.71 -14.37
C ALA A 88 -11.23 -14.50 -14.47
N ARG A 89 -11.18 -15.77 -14.80
CA ARG A 89 -12.36 -16.65 -14.81
C ARG A 89 -12.96 -16.79 -13.42
N SER A 90 -12.15 -16.99 -12.41
CA SER A 90 -12.57 -17.04 -11.01
C SER A 90 -13.30 -15.76 -10.60
N GLN A 91 -12.72 -14.60 -10.94
CA GLN A 91 -13.35 -13.31 -10.65
C GLN A 91 -14.64 -13.09 -11.45
N LEU A 92 -14.68 -13.55 -12.70
CA LEU A 92 -15.90 -13.48 -13.52
C LEU A 92 -17.05 -14.27 -12.89
N LEU A 93 -16.79 -15.49 -12.42
CA LEU A 93 -17.80 -16.30 -11.73
C LEU A 93 -18.29 -15.60 -10.46
N ALA A 94 -17.38 -14.98 -9.70
CA ALA A 94 -17.75 -14.17 -8.53
C ALA A 94 -18.62 -12.98 -8.91
N ALA A 95 -18.30 -12.29 -10.01
CA ALA A 95 -19.10 -11.15 -10.51
C ALA A 95 -20.51 -11.59 -10.90
N LEU A 96 -20.65 -12.74 -11.55
CA LEU A 96 -21.96 -13.31 -11.90
C LEU A 96 -22.76 -13.64 -10.64
N LYS A 97 -22.11 -14.13 -9.59
CA LYS A 97 -22.75 -14.40 -8.30
C LYS A 97 -23.27 -13.13 -7.64
N ILE A 98 -22.54 -12.04 -7.73
CA ILE A 98 -22.98 -10.71 -7.23
C ILE A 98 -24.26 -10.28 -7.93
N LEU A 99 -24.31 -10.41 -9.26
CA LEU A 99 -25.51 -10.11 -10.05
C LEU A 99 -26.69 -11.03 -9.66
N GLN A 100 -26.43 -12.31 -9.48
CA GLN A 100 -27.44 -13.28 -9.05
C GLN A 100 -28.02 -12.92 -7.68
N ASN A 101 -27.20 -12.43 -6.77
CA ASN A 101 -27.63 -12.01 -5.44
C ASN A 101 -28.46 -10.71 -5.45
N GLY A 102 -28.44 -9.96 -6.55
CA GLY A 102 -29.22 -8.72 -6.69
C GLY A 102 -28.56 -7.49 -6.04
N ASP A 103 -27.26 -7.55 -5.69
CA ASP A 103 -26.57 -6.42 -5.06
C ASP A 103 -26.44 -5.23 -6.00
N ILE A 104 -26.33 -5.46 -7.30
CA ILE A 104 -26.19 -4.43 -8.32
C ILE A 104 -26.80 -4.90 -9.63
N ALA A 105 -27.36 -4.01 -10.44
CA ALA A 105 -27.77 -4.31 -11.80
C ALA A 105 -26.55 -4.34 -12.72
N ARG A 106 -26.61 -5.18 -13.75
CA ARG A 106 -25.49 -5.35 -14.69
C ARG A 106 -25.01 -4.03 -15.31
N ALA A 107 -25.95 -3.14 -15.68
CA ALA A 107 -25.62 -1.85 -16.30
C ALA A 107 -24.82 -0.93 -15.37
N GLN A 108 -24.90 -1.13 -14.06
CA GLN A 108 -24.23 -0.32 -13.03
C GLN A 108 -22.99 -1.00 -12.46
N MET A 109 -22.75 -2.27 -12.80
CA MET A 109 -21.56 -3.02 -12.36
C MET A 109 -20.38 -2.63 -13.21
N VAL A 110 -19.76 -1.52 -12.85
CA VAL A 110 -18.64 -0.91 -13.56
C VAL A 110 -17.44 -0.72 -12.64
N GLY A 111 -16.28 -0.59 -13.23
CA GLY A 111 -15.04 -0.38 -12.50
C GLY A 111 -13.84 -0.26 -13.42
N SER A 112 -12.69 -0.74 -12.96
CA SER A 112 -11.43 -0.71 -13.71
C SER A 112 -11.40 -1.79 -14.80
N TRP A 113 -10.46 -1.65 -15.72
CA TRP A 113 -10.21 -2.66 -16.76
C TRP A 113 -9.79 -4.01 -16.20
N ALA A 114 -9.30 -4.04 -14.96
CA ALA A 114 -8.82 -5.26 -14.30
C ALA A 114 -9.84 -5.86 -13.32
N GLY A 115 -11.08 -5.39 -13.32
CA GLY A 115 -12.17 -5.98 -12.54
C GLY A 115 -12.38 -5.40 -11.15
N ALA A 116 -11.63 -4.38 -10.73
CA ALA A 116 -11.88 -3.68 -9.48
C ALA A 116 -13.14 -2.81 -9.60
N MET A 117 -14.03 -2.88 -8.61
CA MET A 117 -15.39 -2.35 -8.72
C MET A 117 -15.69 -1.21 -7.74
N GLY A 118 -16.46 -0.24 -8.20
CA GLY A 118 -17.09 0.77 -7.36
C GLY A 118 -16.12 1.65 -6.60
N GLN A 119 -16.61 2.24 -5.53
CA GLN A 119 -15.84 3.23 -4.77
C GLN A 119 -14.74 2.59 -3.89
N THR A 120 -14.88 1.32 -3.53
CA THR A 120 -13.88 0.57 -2.77
C THR A 120 -12.83 -0.09 -3.65
N GLN A 121 -13.07 -0.20 -4.95
CA GLN A 121 -12.23 -0.94 -5.89
C GLN A 121 -12.04 -2.41 -5.47
N PHE A 122 -13.07 -3.02 -4.91
CA PHE A 122 -13.05 -4.44 -4.57
C PHE A 122 -13.07 -5.30 -5.84
N LEU A 123 -12.25 -6.32 -5.86
CA LEU A 123 -12.42 -7.43 -6.79
C LEU A 123 -13.71 -8.20 -6.42
N PRO A 124 -14.35 -8.86 -7.40
CA PRO A 124 -15.61 -9.60 -7.12
C PRO A 124 -15.51 -10.61 -5.97
N SER A 125 -14.42 -11.37 -5.86
CA SER A 125 -14.24 -12.31 -4.74
C SER A 125 -14.16 -11.62 -3.39
N ASN A 126 -13.51 -10.46 -3.32
CA ASN A 126 -13.44 -9.66 -2.09
C ASN A 126 -14.79 -9.02 -1.75
N PHE A 127 -15.55 -8.66 -2.75
CA PHE A 127 -16.93 -8.18 -2.55
C PHE A 127 -17.78 -9.27 -1.86
N LEU A 128 -17.77 -10.49 -2.39
CA LEU A 128 -18.54 -11.59 -1.81
C LEU A 128 -18.12 -11.87 -0.36
N ALA A 129 -16.84 -11.75 -0.06
CA ALA A 129 -16.31 -12.05 1.28
C ALA A 129 -16.50 -10.90 2.28
N TYR A 130 -16.44 -9.65 1.85
CA TYR A 130 -16.27 -8.51 2.77
C TYR A 130 -17.28 -7.39 2.62
N ALA A 131 -18.00 -7.28 1.52
CA ALA A 131 -18.97 -6.19 1.34
C ALA A 131 -20.10 -6.29 2.38
N VAL A 132 -20.57 -5.13 2.84
CA VAL A 132 -21.56 -5.00 3.90
C VAL A 132 -22.70 -4.11 3.42
N ASP A 133 -23.93 -4.52 3.71
CA ASP A 133 -25.12 -3.68 3.61
C ASP A 133 -25.31 -2.94 4.92
N ALA A 134 -24.79 -1.70 4.99
CA ALA A 134 -24.83 -0.92 6.23
C ALA A 134 -26.08 -0.05 6.35
N ASP A 135 -26.73 0.31 5.23
CA ASP A 135 -27.94 1.11 5.25
C ASP A 135 -29.23 0.26 5.34
N GLY A 136 -29.10 -1.06 5.27
CA GLY A 136 -30.21 -1.99 5.51
C GLY A 136 -31.21 -2.11 4.37
N ASP A 137 -30.85 -1.70 3.15
CA ASP A 137 -31.73 -1.78 1.98
C ASP A 137 -31.76 -3.15 1.29
N GLY A 138 -31.03 -4.12 1.80
CA GLY A 138 -30.92 -5.47 1.26
C GLY A 138 -29.87 -5.64 0.15
N ARG A 139 -29.11 -4.59 -0.16
CA ARG A 139 -28.05 -4.61 -1.18
C ARG A 139 -26.75 -4.09 -0.61
N ARG A 140 -25.64 -4.72 -0.99
CA ARG A 140 -24.29 -4.27 -0.65
C ARG A 140 -23.79 -3.36 -1.76
N ASP A 141 -24.12 -2.07 -1.68
CA ASP A 141 -23.90 -1.11 -2.76
C ASP A 141 -22.61 -0.29 -2.56
N ILE A 142 -21.49 -0.84 -3.02
CA ILE A 142 -20.20 -0.13 -3.01
C ILE A 142 -20.07 0.90 -4.14
N TRP A 143 -21.08 1.03 -5.01
CA TRP A 143 -21.11 2.01 -6.10
C TRP A 143 -21.78 3.32 -5.70
N GLY A 144 -22.86 3.25 -4.94
CA GLY A 144 -23.69 4.43 -4.65
C GLY A 144 -23.99 4.70 -3.18
N SER A 145 -23.68 3.78 -2.26
CA SER A 145 -23.99 3.94 -0.83
C SER A 145 -22.74 4.20 0.00
N VAL A 146 -22.55 5.43 0.48
CA VAL A 146 -21.40 5.75 1.35
C VAL A 146 -21.39 4.92 2.63
N PRO A 147 -22.53 4.69 3.33
CA PRO A 147 -22.52 3.75 4.46
C PRO A 147 -21.97 2.37 4.11
N ASP A 148 -22.38 1.80 2.97
CA ASP A 148 -21.90 0.49 2.52
C ASP A 148 -20.41 0.53 2.15
N VAL A 149 -19.96 1.61 1.51
CA VAL A 149 -18.54 1.82 1.17
C VAL A 149 -17.68 1.84 2.44
N MET A 150 -18.06 2.60 3.45
CA MET A 150 -17.31 2.70 4.70
C MET A 150 -17.29 1.39 5.48
N ALA A 151 -18.45 0.76 5.64
CA ALA A 151 -18.55 -0.50 6.36
C ALA A 151 -17.83 -1.64 5.63
N SER A 152 -17.90 -1.68 4.31
CA SER A 152 -17.22 -2.69 3.51
C SER A 152 -15.70 -2.55 3.61
N THR A 153 -15.17 -1.34 3.51
CA THR A 153 -13.75 -1.05 3.69
C THR A 153 -13.27 -1.44 5.09
N ALA A 154 -14.04 -1.05 6.11
CA ALA A 154 -13.69 -1.34 7.50
C ALA A 154 -13.74 -2.85 7.79
N ASN A 155 -14.75 -3.57 7.27
CA ASN A 155 -14.85 -5.01 7.43
C ASN A 155 -13.68 -5.74 6.75
N PHE A 156 -13.27 -5.31 5.57
CA PHE A 156 -12.09 -5.86 4.90
C PHE A 156 -10.86 -5.77 5.81
N LEU A 157 -10.59 -4.59 6.36
CA LEU A 157 -9.43 -4.38 7.22
C LEU A 157 -9.53 -5.20 8.52
N ALA A 158 -10.70 -5.23 9.16
CA ALA A 158 -10.93 -6.00 10.37
C ALA A 158 -10.67 -7.50 10.13
N ARG A 159 -11.16 -8.03 9.01
CA ARG A 159 -10.97 -9.42 8.61
C ARG A 159 -9.55 -9.72 8.09
N SER A 160 -8.78 -8.69 7.80
CA SER A 160 -7.38 -8.78 7.35
C SER A 160 -6.37 -8.65 8.50
N GLY A 161 -6.83 -8.67 9.75
CA GLY A 161 -5.97 -8.64 10.92
C GLY A 161 -5.77 -7.27 11.54
N TRP A 162 -6.62 -6.29 11.25
CA TRP A 162 -6.55 -4.97 11.90
C TRP A 162 -6.63 -5.11 13.42
N GLN A 163 -5.66 -4.51 14.11
CA GLN A 163 -5.59 -4.48 15.57
C GLN A 163 -6.13 -3.15 16.07
N ALA A 164 -7.34 -3.17 16.64
CA ALA A 164 -7.97 -1.97 17.19
C ALA A 164 -7.07 -1.34 18.27
N GLY A 165 -6.92 -0.03 18.22
CA GLY A 165 -6.11 0.71 19.20
C GLY A 165 -4.63 0.82 18.85
N GLN A 166 -4.11 0.09 17.86
CA GLN A 166 -2.75 0.30 17.37
C GLN A 166 -2.75 1.22 16.14
N PRO A 167 -1.77 2.15 16.00
CA PRO A 167 -1.59 2.90 14.76
C PRO A 167 -1.00 2.00 13.67
N TRP A 168 -1.02 2.48 12.42
CA TRP A 168 -0.34 1.78 11.31
C TRP A 168 1.18 1.78 11.48
N GLY A 169 1.71 2.81 12.09
CA GLY A 169 3.13 3.06 12.28
C GLY A 169 3.40 4.55 12.50
N ALA A 170 4.65 4.93 12.38
CA ALA A 170 5.09 6.32 12.48
C ALA A 170 6.45 6.50 11.83
N GLU A 171 6.76 7.74 11.42
CA GLU A 171 8.13 8.11 11.07
C GLU A 171 8.99 8.07 12.33
N VAL A 172 10.23 7.55 12.19
CA VAL A 172 11.15 7.39 13.32
C VAL A 172 12.55 7.85 12.94
N ARG A 173 13.39 8.09 13.96
CA ARG A 173 14.83 8.31 13.80
C ARG A 173 15.56 7.03 14.17
N LEU A 174 16.45 6.60 13.28
CA LEU A 174 17.34 5.48 13.55
C LEU A 174 18.55 5.97 14.35
N PRO A 175 19.10 5.14 15.27
CA PRO A 175 20.33 5.47 15.96
C PRO A 175 21.51 5.47 14.99
N GLN A 176 22.56 6.20 15.35
CA GLN A 176 23.83 6.11 14.63
C GLN A 176 24.36 4.67 14.70
N GLY A 177 24.86 4.16 13.58
CA GLY A 177 25.36 2.79 13.51
C GLY A 177 24.27 1.72 13.44
N PHE A 178 23.04 2.10 13.09
CA PHE A 178 21.95 1.15 12.91
C PHE A 178 22.34 0.07 11.89
N ASP A 179 22.11 -1.20 12.24
CA ASP A 179 22.31 -2.31 11.32
C ASP A 179 21.15 -2.40 10.35
N TYR A 180 21.37 -1.95 9.10
CA TYR A 180 20.35 -1.90 8.07
C TYR A 180 19.82 -3.28 7.64
N ALA A 181 20.51 -4.38 7.97
CA ALA A 181 19.97 -5.72 7.79
C ALA A 181 18.70 -5.96 8.62
N GLN A 182 18.50 -5.20 9.69
CA GLN A 182 17.29 -5.24 10.50
C GLN A 182 16.10 -4.50 9.88
N ALA A 183 16.33 -3.68 8.84
CA ALA A 183 15.25 -3.00 8.11
C ALA A 183 14.62 -3.97 7.09
N ASP A 184 13.91 -4.95 7.59
CA ASP A 184 13.32 -6.04 6.81
C ASP A 184 11.96 -6.41 7.40
N ALA A 185 11.00 -6.73 6.55
CA ALA A 185 9.64 -7.08 6.95
C ALA A 185 9.56 -8.35 7.81
N ASP A 186 10.59 -9.20 7.76
CA ASP A 186 10.67 -10.42 8.56
C ASP A 186 11.32 -10.20 9.94
N VAL A 187 11.93 -9.03 10.17
CA VAL A 187 12.50 -8.66 11.46
C VAL A 187 11.48 -7.84 12.24
N ARG A 188 10.65 -8.54 13.01
CA ARG A 188 9.51 -7.97 13.73
C ARG A 188 9.76 -8.04 15.23
N LYS A 189 9.60 -6.89 15.90
CA LYS A 189 9.78 -6.77 17.35
C LYS A 189 8.73 -5.80 17.88
N PRO A 190 8.32 -5.95 19.15
CA PRO A 190 7.48 -4.93 19.77
C PRO A 190 8.23 -3.59 19.84
N ALA A 191 7.49 -2.49 19.86
CA ALA A 191 8.06 -1.15 19.83
C ALA A 191 9.07 -0.91 20.96
N PHE A 192 8.82 -1.45 22.16
CA PHE A 192 9.74 -1.30 23.28
C PHE A 192 11.13 -1.91 22.99
N ALA A 193 11.20 -3.01 22.24
CA ALA A 193 12.46 -3.64 21.87
C ALA A 193 13.22 -2.78 20.86
N TRP A 194 12.53 -2.14 19.92
CA TRP A 194 13.12 -1.16 19.01
C TRP A 194 13.63 0.08 19.76
N ALA A 195 12.85 0.57 20.73
CA ALA A 195 13.25 1.71 21.56
C ALA A 195 14.53 1.38 22.36
N ALA A 196 14.64 0.14 22.86
CA ALA A 196 15.85 -0.33 23.54
C ALA A 196 17.08 -0.34 22.64
N GLN A 197 16.92 -0.46 21.33
CA GLN A 197 17.99 -0.36 20.34
C GLN A 197 18.28 1.06 19.90
N GLY A 198 17.57 2.05 20.41
CA GLY A 198 17.82 3.45 20.13
C GLY A 198 16.90 4.10 19.08
N LEU A 199 15.88 3.40 18.56
CA LEU A 199 14.86 4.03 17.73
C LEU A 199 14.09 5.08 18.54
N GLN A 200 13.83 6.23 17.93
CA GLN A 200 13.15 7.35 18.57
C GLN A 200 12.03 7.88 17.67
N SER A 201 10.96 8.37 18.30
CA SER A 201 9.97 9.19 17.59
C SER A 201 10.56 10.50 17.13
N MET A 202 9.96 11.10 16.09
CA MET A 202 10.45 12.37 15.52
C MET A 202 10.34 13.53 16.49
N ASP A 203 9.37 13.50 17.40
CA ASP A 203 9.11 14.55 18.40
C ASP A 203 9.70 14.27 19.78
N GLY A 204 10.44 13.17 19.94
CA GLY A 204 10.99 12.74 21.21
C GLY A 204 10.02 12.07 22.16
N ALA A 205 8.75 11.91 21.76
CA ALA A 205 7.77 11.13 22.53
C ALA A 205 8.11 9.63 22.49
N PRO A 206 7.55 8.81 23.39
CA PRO A 206 7.69 7.36 23.29
C PRO A 206 7.20 6.85 21.94
N LEU A 207 7.82 5.78 21.43
CA LEU A 207 7.36 5.12 20.22
C LEU A 207 5.90 4.65 20.41
N PRO A 208 5.09 4.65 19.34
CA PRO A 208 3.74 4.12 19.43
C PRO A 208 3.78 2.64 19.83
N ALA A 209 2.77 2.21 20.60
CA ALA A 209 2.69 0.82 21.09
C ALA A 209 2.32 -0.11 19.93
N LEU A 210 3.32 -0.69 19.30
CA LEU A 210 3.17 -1.68 18.23
C LEU A 210 3.60 -3.05 18.76
N SER A 211 2.77 -4.07 18.53
CA SER A 211 3.05 -5.43 19.01
C SER A 211 4.15 -6.11 18.18
N GLU A 212 4.20 -5.88 16.88
CA GLU A 212 5.13 -6.49 15.93
C GLU A 212 5.55 -5.46 14.89
N GLY A 213 6.43 -4.55 15.29
CA GLY A 213 6.94 -3.50 14.39
C GLY A 213 8.11 -3.96 13.55
N PHE A 214 8.21 -3.48 12.32
CA PHE A 214 9.41 -3.59 11.51
C PHE A 214 9.80 -2.25 10.92
N VAL A 215 11.09 -2.09 10.66
CA VAL A 215 11.65 -0.85 10.10
C VAL A 215 11.51 -0.85 8.59
N LEU A 216 10.95 0.23 8.06
CA LEU A 216 10.76 0.44 6.63
C LEU A 216 11.59 1.63 6.18
N LEU A 217 12.42 1.43 5.15
CA LEU A 217 13.25 2.47 4.51
C LEU A 217 12.84 2.59 3.03
N PRO A 218 11.77 3.34 2.71
CA PRO A 218 11.23 3.35 1.34
C PRO A 218 12.21 3.92 0.31
N ALA A 219 13.13 4.80 0.74
CA ALA A 219 14.15 5.42 -0.10
C ALA A 219 15.58 5.11 0.39
N GLY A 220 15.75 4.01 1.14
CA GLY A 220 17.03 3.63 1.69
C GLY A 220 17.47 4.49 2.88
N ALA A 221 18.76 4.40 3.23
CA ALA A 221 19.32 5.09 4.40
C ALA A 221 19.32 6.61 4.29
N ARG A 222 19.26 7.16 3.08
CA ARG A 222 19.26 8.61 2.84
C ARG A 222 17.90 9.27 3.04
N GLY A 223 16.83 8.49 3.09
CA GLY A 223 15.47 8.99 3.22
C GLY A 223 14.87 8.76 4.59
N PRO A 224 13.57 9.05 4.73
CA PRO A 224 12.83 8.80 5.95
C PRO A 224 12.80 7.33 6.34
N ALA A 225 12.78 7.07 7.65
CA ALA A 225 12.57 5.75 8.24
C ALA A 225 11.20 5.72 8.92
N PHE A 226 10.55 4.56 8.85
CA PHE A 226 9.26 4.31 9.49
C PHE A 226 9.34 3.05 10.33
N LEU A 227 8.67 3.05 11.46
CA LEU A 227 8.36 1.84 12.21
C LEU A 227 6.90 1.53 11.94
N VAL A 228 6.62 0.39 11.32
CA VAL A 228 5.26 0.01 10.88
C VAL A 228 4.85 -1.31 11.54
N GLY A 229 3.58 -1.45 11.86
CA GLY A 229 3.06 -2.55 12.64
C GLY A 229 2.06 -3.46 11.93
N PRO A 230 1.31 -4.28 12.68
CA PRO A 230 0.31 -5.18 12.11
C PRO A 230 -0.73 -4.48 11.24
N ASN A 231 -1.11 -3.26 11.58
CA ASN A 231 -2.10 -2.51 10.81
C ASN A 231 -1.58 -2.02 9.45
N PHE A 232 -0.28 -1.77 9.34
CA PHE A 232 0.36 -1.55 8.04
C PHE A 232 0.24 -2.80 7.16
N ARG A 233 0.43 -3.99 7.73
CA ARG A 233 0.24 -5.25 7.01
C ARG A 233 -1.21 -5.49 6.61
N ALA A 234 -2.17 -5.06 7.44
CA ALA A 234 -3.59 -5.10 7.07
C ALA A 234 -3.88 -4.22 5.83
N ILE A 235 -3.29 -3.04 5.77
CA ILE A 235 -3.41 -2.16 4.59
C ILE A 235 -2.78 -2.83 3.35
N LEU A 236 -1.65 -3.50 3.49
CA LEU A 236 -1.03 -4.26 2.39
C LEU A 236 -1.93 -5.37 1.85
N ARG A 237 -2.85 -5.90 2.66
CA ARG A 237 -3.87 -6.85 2.18
C ARG A 237 -4.85 -6.20 1.20
N TYR A 238 -5.13 -4.93 1.38
CA TYR A 238 -6.00 -4.17 0.47
C TYR A 238 -5.31 -3.98 -0.89
N ASN A 239 -4.06 -3.57 -0.87
CA ASN A 239 -3.19 -3.45 -2.05
C ASN A 239 -1.74 -3.72 -1.62
N ASN A 240 -1.14 -4.77 -2.17
CA ASN A 240 0.18 -5.24 -1.76
C ASN A 240 1.32 -4.43 -2.39
N ALA A 241 1.28 -3.11 -2.20
CA ALA A 241 2.34 -2.20 -2.60
C ALA A 241 2.72 -1.34 -1.39
N THR A 242 4.00 -1.34 -1.04
CA THR A 242 4.53 -0.58 0.11
C THR A 242 4.22 0.91 -0.02
N SER A 243 4.39 1.49 -1.20
CA SER A 243 4.08 2.90 -1.45
C SER A 243 2.59 3.21 -1.25
N TYR A 244 1.70 2.31 -1.64
CA TYR A 244 0.27 2.44 -1.39
C TYR A 244 -0.04 2.43 0.12
N ALA A 245 0.45 1.43 0.84
CA ALA A 245 0.17 1.30 2.26
C ALA A 245 0.72 2.49 3.05
N LEU A 246 1.92 2.96 2.69
CA LEU A 246 2.51 4.16 3.27
C LEU A 246 1.67 5.41 2.93
N GLY A 247 1.22 5.52 1.69
CA GLY A 247 0.34 6.60 1.24
C GLY A 247 -0.97 6.65 2.03
N VAL A 248 -1.62 5.51 2.25
CA VAL A 248 -2.82 5.40 3.09
C VAL A 248 -2.54 5.87 4.52
N GLY A 249 -1.47 5.34 5.14
CA GLY A 249 -1.12 5.69 6.51
C GLY A 249 -0.80 7.17 6.69
N LEU A 250 0.01 7.72 5.80
CA LEU A 250 0.38 9.14 5.83
C LEU A 250 -0.80 10.06 5.53
N LEU A 251 -1.65 9.69 4.58
CA LEU A 251 -2.87 10.45 4.30
C LEU A 251 -3.80 10.46 5.52
N ALA A 252 -4.00 9.31 6.16
CA ALA A 252 -4.81 9.21 7.38
C ALA A 252 -4.24 10.10 8.49
N GLN A 253 -2.91 10.09 8.67
CA GLN A 253 -2.23 10.94 9.64
C GLN A 253 -2.47 12.43 9.37
N ARG A 254 -2.39 12.85 8.11
CA ARG A 254 -2.64 14.24 7.72
C ARG A 254 -4.12 14.60 7.86
N LEU A 255 -5.04 13.71 7.55
CA LEU A 255 -6.48 13.91 7.76
C LEU A 255 -6.83 14.12 9.24
N ALA A 256 -6.09 13.48 10.13
CA ALA A 256 -6.24 13.66 11.58
C ALA A 256 -5.55 14.91 12.11
N GLY A 257 -4.94 15.73 11.26
CA GLY A 257 -4.21 16.94 11.66
C GLY A 257 -2.77 16.69 12.09
N GLY A 258 -2.25 15.49 11.86
CA GLY A 258 -0.86 15.14 12.17
C GLY A 258 0.14 15.74 11.18
N PRO A 259 1.45 15.66 11.50
CA PRO A 259 2.50 16.28 10.70
C PRO A 259 2.75 15.57 9.38
N ALA A 260 3.31 16.29 8.42
CA ALA A 260 3.90 15.70 7.23
C ALA A 260 5.20 14.95 7.58
N VAL A 261 5.70 14.15 6.65
CA VAL A 261 7.01 13.51 6.78
C VAL A 261 8.07 14.61 6.97
N GLN A 262 8.90 14.44 7.99
CA GLN A 262 9.85 15.48 8.40
C GLN A 262 11.24 15.30 7.81
N THR A 263 11.70 14.06 7.65
CA THR A 263 12.99 13.76 7.02
C THR A 263 12.89 13.97 5.51
N PRO A 264 13.81 14.74 4.90
CA PRO A 264 13.79 14.96 3.45
C PRO A 264 13.96 13.67 2.67
N TRP A 265 13.22 13.56 1.57
CA TRP A 265 13.41 12.50 0.59
C TRP A 265 14.65 12.80 -0.26
N PRO A 266 15.40 11.77 -0.72
CA PRO A 266 16.56 11.98 -1.60
C PRO A 266 16.11 12.30 -3.04
N ARG A 267 15.59 13.50 -3.26
CA ARG A 267 14.96 13.93 -4.52
C ARG A 267 15.94 14.09 -5.67
N ASP A 268 17.24 14.09 -5.38
CA ASP A 268 18.32 14.08 -6.36
C ASP A 268 18.50 12.70 -7.03
N GLU A 269 17.98 11.65 -6.42
CA GLU A 269 18.04 10.31 -6.97
C GLU A 269 16.91 10.04 -7.97
N GLN A 270 17.24 9.25 -9.00
CA GLN A 270 16.26 8.77 -9.98
C GLN A 270 15.95 7.29 -9.71
N ALA A 271 14.68 6.90 -9.92
CA ALA A 271 14.32 5.49 -9.89
C ALA A 271 15.03 4.76 -11.03
N LEU A 272 15.52 3.56 -10.74
CA LEU A 272 16.03 2.67 -11.79
C LEU A 272 14.87 2.16 -12.64
N SER A 273 15.07 2.15 -13.95
CA SER A 273 14.15 1.49 -14.87
C SER A 273 14.24 -0.03 -14.70
N ARG A 274 13.28 -0.74 -15.26
CA ARG A 274 13.28 -2.20 -15.26
C ARG A 274 14.54 -2.77 -15.91
N SER A 275 14.94 -2.22 -17.04
CA SER A 275 16.18 -2.61 -17.75
C SER A 275 17.41 -2.34 -16.90
N GLN A 276 17.45 -1.23 -16.17
CA GLN A 276 18.56 -0.90 -15.28
C GLN A 276 18.62 -1.84 -14.08
N ILE A 277 17.49 -2.23 -13.50
CA ILE A 277 17.46 -3.25 -12.42
C ILE A 277 17.95 -4.58 -12.95
N GLN A 278 17.55 -4.98 -14.15
CA GLN A 278 18.02 -6.21 -14.78
C GLN A 278 19.55 -6.17 -15.02
N ALA A 279 20.07 -5.05 -15.48
CA ALA A 279 21.52 -4.85 -15.64
C ALA A 279 22.25 -4.92 -14.30
N LEU A 280 21.69 -4.33 -13.25
CA LEU A 280 22.22 -4.38 -11.89
C LEU A 280 22.27 -5.83 -11.38
N GLN A 281 21.20 -6.58 -11.52
CA GLN A 281 21.11 -7.98 -11.12
C GLN A 281 22.16 -8.82 -11.86
N THR A 282 22.28 -8.65 -13.16
CA THR A 282 23.28 -9.37 -13.98
C THR A 282 24.69 -9.05 -13.52
N ALA A 283 25.02 -7.78 -13.30
CA ALA A 283 26.35 -7.36 -12.88
C ALA A 283 26.71 -7.86 -11.48
N LEU A 284 25.74 -7.83 -10.54
CA LEU A 284 25.93 -8.35 -9.18
C LEU A 284 26.14 -9.86 -9.18
N ASN A 285 25.33 -10.61 -9.93
CA ASN A 285 25.46 -12.06 -10.05
C ASN A 285 26.84 -12.44 -10.61
N ALA A 286 27.34 -11.72 -11.62
CA ALA A 286 28.67 -11.93 -12.19
C ALA A 286 29.79 -11.73 -11.19
N ARG A 287 29.59 -10.94 -10.15
CA ARG A 287 30.56 -10.68 -9.08
C ARG A 287 30.36 -11.56 -7.85
N GLY A 288 29.43 -12.51 -7.91
CA GLY A 288 29.17 -13.45 -6.82
C GLY A 288 28.16 -12.94 -5.77
N PHE A 289 27.52 -11.79 -6.00
CA PHE A 289 26.44 -11.29 -5.15
C PHE A 289 25.12 -11.77 -5.72
N ASN A 290 24.55 -12.81 -5.15
CA ASN A 290 23.37 -13.47 -5.69
C ASN A 290 22.11 -12.62 -5.56
N THR A 291 21.53 -12.25 -6.69
CA THR A 291 20.24 -11.53 -6.78
C THR A 291 19.11 -12.38 -7.35
N GLY A 292 19.34 -13.67 -7.55
CA GLY A 292 18.40 -14.55 -8.24
C GLY A 292 18.39 -14.29 -9.75
N THR A 293 17.28 -14.64 -10.40
CA THR A 293 17.12 -14.43 -11.84
C THR A 293 17.03 -12.93 -12.16
N PRO A 294 17.80 -12.45 -13.18
CA PRO A 294 17.72 -11.04 -13.59
C PRO A 294 16.40 -10.76 -14.33
N ASP A 295 15.35 -10.46 -13.59
CA ASP A 295 13.99 -10.26 -14.08
C ASP A 295 13.58 -8.77 -14.15
N GLY A 296 14.44 -7.86 -13.68
CA GLY A 296 14.17 -6.44 -13.62
C GLY A 296 13.24 -6.03 -12.47
N ILE A 297 12.96 -6.92 -11.52
CA ILE A 297 12.12 -6.68 -10.37
C ILE A 297 12.98 -6.55 -9.11
N ASN A 298 12.80 -5.46 -8.37
CA ASN A 298 13.52 -5.24 -7.12
C ASN A 298 12.84 -6.01 -5.97
N GLY A 299 13.10 -7.30 -5.91
CA GLY A 299 12.58 -8.19 -4.86
C GLY A 299 13.58 -8.46 -3.73
N PRO A 300 13.24 -9.33 -2.77
CA PRO A 300 14.09 -9.64 -1.61
C PRO A 300 15.49 -10.14 -1.97
N ALA A 301 15.60 -11.00 -2.98
CA ALA A 301 16.90 -11.52 -3.42
C ALA A 301 17.79 -10.42 -3.99
N THR A 302 17.21 -9.50 -4.77
CA THR A 302 17.94 -8.34 -5.31
C THR A 302 18.43 -7.45 -4.18
N ARG A 303 17.57 -7.13 -3.23
CA ARG A 303 17.96 -6.30 -2.07
C ARG A 303 19.08 -6.94 -1.27
N ASN A 304 19.05 -8.25 -1.09
CA ASN A 304 20.13 -8.99 -0.41
C ASN A 304 21.46 -8.89 -1.16
N GLY A 305 21.45 -9.09 -2.46
CA GLY A 305 22.65 -8.95 -3.30
C GLY A 305 23.23 -7.55 -3.28
N VAL A 306 22.37 -6.53 -3.35
CA VAL A 306 22.75 -5.11 -3.23
C VAL A 306 23.39 -4.87 -1.86
N ARG A 307 22.79 -5.37 -0.79
CA ARG A 307 23.32 -5.21 0.57
C ARG A 307 24.71 -5.80 0.72
N GLN A 308 24.92 -7.01 0.22
CA GLN A 308 26.24 -7.65 0.26
C GLN A 308 27.29 -6.85 -0.51
N TYR A 309 26.93 -6.33 -1.67
CA TYR A 309 27.82 -5.48 -2.46
C TYR A 309 28.16 -4.18 -1.71
N GLN A 310 27.17 -3.54 -1.13
CA GLN A 310 27.36 -2.34 -0.30
C GLN A 310 28.31 -2.62 0.87
N GLN A 311 28.14 -3.74 1.55
CA GLN A 311 29.03 -4.16 2.65
C GLN A 311 30.47 -4.30 2.16
N SER A 312 30.69 -4.88 0.97
CA SER A 312 32.02 -5.03 0.39
C SER A 312 32.69 -3.70 0.09
N LEU A 313 31.93 -2.63 -0.09
CA LEU A 313 32.40 -1.28 -0.35
C LEU A 313 32.48 -0.40 0.92
N GLY A 314 32.07 -0.94 2.07
CA GLY A 314 32.00 -0.13 3.31
C GLY A 314 30.91 0.94 3.31
N LEU A 315 29.90 0.79 2.45
CA LEU A 315 28.75 1.67 2.38
C LEU A 315 27.64 1.23 3.35
N PRO A 316 26.72 2.13 3.71
CA PRO A 316 25.51 1.71 4.41
C PRO A 316 24.78 0.64 3.64
N ALA A 317 24.64 -0.54 4.25
CA ALA A 317 24.12 -1.73 3.57
C ALA A 317 22.58 -1.79 3.68
N ASP A 318 21.89 -0.82 3.10
CA ASP A 318 20.45 -0.68 3.15
C ASP A 318 19.72 -1.53 2.08
N GLY A 319 20.45 -2.11 1.14
CA GLY A 319 19.88 -2.90 0.06
C GLY A 319 19.12 -2.10 -0.99
N TYR A 320 19.16 -0.76 -0.92
CA TYR A 320 18.45 0.12 -1.83
C TYR A 320 19.27 0.37 -3.10
N PRO A 321 18.78 -0.03 -4.29
CA PRO A 321 19.53 0.14 -5.52
C PRO A 321 19.46 1.58 -6.02
N THR A 322 20.61 2.13 -6.41
CA THR A 322 20.73 3.46 -6.98
C THR A 322 21.41 3.44 -8.34
N VAL A 323 21.22 4.49 -9.11
CA VAL A 323 21.94 4.72 -10.38
C VAL A 323 23.45 4.73 -10.13
N GLU A 324 23.88 5.32 -9.03
CA GLU A 324 25.30 5.39 -8.65
C GLU A 324 25.90 4.00 -8.42
N LEU A 325 25.19 3.11 -7.72
CA LEU A 325 25.64 1.72 -7.56
C LEU A 325 25.76 0.99 -8.90
N LEU A 326 24.79 1.19 -9.80
CA LEU A 326 24.83 0.58 -11.12
C LEU A 326 26.04 1.08 -11.92
N GLN A 327 26.28 2.39 -11.89
CA GLN A 327 27.45 2.99 -12.58
C GLN A 327 28.77 2.40 -12.05
N GLY A 328 28.88 2.17 -10.75
CA GLY A 328 30.07 1.58 -10.13
C GLY A 328 30.31 0.12 -10.53
N LEU A 329 29.30 -0.56 -11.06
CA LEU A 329 29.39 -1.95 -11.54
C LEU A 329 29.71 -2.06 -13.04
N GLN A 330 29.55 -0.97 -13.78
CA GLN A 330 29.85 -0.88 -15.21
C GLN A 330 31.30 -0.41 -15.41
#